data_c7e1a65ed13f3b919ab50acd73d52fb0
#
_entry.id   c7e1a65ed13f3b919ab50acd73d52fb0
#
_cell.length_a   1.000
_cell.length_b   1.000
_cell.length_c   1.000
_cell.angle_alpha   90.00
_cell.angle_beta   90.00
_cell.angle_gamma   90.00
#
_symmetry.space_group_name_H-M   'P 1'
#
loop_
_entity.id
_entity.type
_entity.pdbx_description
1 polymer ?
#
loop_
_entity_poly.entity_id
_entity_poly.type
_entity_poly.pdbx_seq_one_letter_code
_entity_poly.pdbx_strand_id
1 'polypeptide(L)'
;MQISSLTCALKTMRSGCLFLGLLLSVMSVHAHDAISADARKAYLSRLDELAKTAQGNAPAAIRANAWLETGKTLDEIRALLNEDIISHGKTQGLETSVLVNMLNASVHKLHLSPQTRLYLSDPRPYREALALDPRGKQASLARFLLFKYHFYDSFVDHPLKPIKQSKESLLEMIGFGENLLPLSDPGIDSEEVHFILGIHYLQALDSAALPKAKCQARVAEIVKKFRSQWPSSLKLATLEALSSP
;
A
#
# COMPACT_ATOMS: atom_id res chain seq x y z
N MET A 1 -21.64 -16.71 14.19
CA MET A 1 -21.69 -17.52 12.96
C MET A 1 -21.50 -16.60 11.73
N GLN A 2 -20.43 -15.81 11.64
CA GLN A 2 -20.23 -14.78 10.58
C GLN A 2 -18.79 -14.73 10.01
N ILE A 3 -17.94 -15.70 10.34
CA ILE A 3 -16.55 -15.78 9.85
C ILE A 3 -16.49 -16.26 8.37
N SER A 4 -17.60 -16.85 7.87
CA SER A 4 -17.64 -17.43 6.52
C SER A 4 -17.67 -16.41 5.37
N SER A 5 -18.16 -15.18 5.60
CA SER A 5 -18.32 -14.18 4.54
C SER A 5 -17.02 -13.48 4.15
N LEU A 6 -16.18 -13.16 5.14
CA LEU A 6 -14.87 -12.55 4.86
C LEU A 6 -13.94 -13.52 4.09
N THR A 7 -14.02 -14.82 4.40
CA THR A 7 -13.25 -15.85 3.69
C THR A 7 -13.69 -16.00 2.24
N CYS A 8 -14.97 -15.74 1.95
CA CYS A 8 -15.50 -15.84 0.59
C CYS A 8 -15.06 -14.62 -0.26
N ALA A 9 -15.09 -13.42 0.30
CA ALA A 9 -14.66 -12.19 -0.40
C ALA A 9 -13.14 -12.19 -0.68
N LEU A 10 -12.34 -12.71 0.27
CA LEU A 10 -10.90 -12.93 0.04
C LEU A 10 -10.63 -14.00 -1.03
N LYS A 11 -11.50 -15.01 -1.18
CA LYS A 11 -11.43 -15.95 -2.31
C LYS A 11 -11.74 -15.27 -3.65
N THR A 12 -12.64 -14.30 -3.68
CA THR A 12 -12.99 -13.57 -4.92
C THR A 12 -11.87 -12.57 -5.31
N MET A 13 -11.20 -11.95 -4.33
CA MET A 13 -9.98 -11.17 -4.60
C MET A 13 -8.83 -12.05 -5.11
N ARG A 14 -8.68 -13.29 -4.61
CA ARG A 14 -7.74 -14.27 -5.17
C ARG A 14 -8.08 -14.62 -6.63
N SER A 15 -9.35 -14.74 -7.00
CA SER A 15 -9.75 -15.00 -8.39
C SER A 15 -9.49 -13.80 -9.30
N GLY A 16 -9.62 -12.56 -8.83
CA GLY A 16 -9.29 -11.36 -9.59
C GLY A 16 -7.79 -11.24 -9.88
N CYS A 17 -6.93 -11.54 -8.92
CA CYS A 17 -5.49 -11.62 -9.13
C CYS A 17 -5.08 -12.82 -10.02
N LEU A 18 -5.79 -13.95 -9.94
CA LEU A 18 -5.57 -15.13 -10.80
C LEU A 18 -6.02 -14.87 -12.25
N PHE A 19 -7.06 -14.07 -12.49
CA PHE A 19 -7.51 -13.74 -13.85
C PHE A 19 -6.54 -12.77 -14.56
N LEU A 20 -5.90 -11.85 -13.85
CA LEU A 20 -4.81 -11.05 -14.43
C LEU A 20 -3.58 -11.91 -14.77
N GLY A 21 -3.29 -12.92 -13.96
CA GLY A 21 -2.18 -13.86 -14.20
C GLY A 21 -2.38 -14.79 -15.39
N LEU A 22 -3.64 -15.13 -15.74
CA LEU A 22 -3.94 -16.06 -16.85
C LEU A 22 -3.90 -15.40 -18.24
N LEU A 23 -4.03 -14.08 -18.33
CA LEU A 23 -3.94 -13.35 -19.60
C LEU A 23 -2.50 -13.01 -20.02
N LEU A 24 -1.51 -13.19 -19.13
CA LEU A 24 -0.08 -12.90 -19.40
C LEU A 24 0.76 -14.16 -19.67
N SER A 25 0.18 -15.35 -19.71
CA SER A 25 0.93 -16.63 -19.79
C SER A 25 1.38 -17.06 -21.19
N VAL A 26 1.47 -16.14 -22.15
CA VAL A 26 2.04 -16.43 -23.50
C VAL A 26 3.19 -15.47 -23.82
N MET A 27 4.08 -15.22 -22.89
CA MET A 27 5.36 -14.56 -23.21
C MET A 27 6.52 -15.40 -22.72
N SER A 28 7.34 -15.79 -23.71
CA SER A 28 8.56 -16.57 -23.68
C SER A 28 9.36 -16.47 -22.37
N VAL A 29 9.72 -17.65 -21.86
CA VAL A 29 10.70 -17.87 -20.78
C VAL A 29 12.08 -17.41 -21.27
N HIS A 30 12.34 -16.12 -21.22
CA HIS A 30 13.69 -15.60 -21.13
C HIS A 30 13.91 -15.26 -19.66
N ALA A 31 15.03 -15.69 -19.12
CA ALA A 31 15.47 -15.31 -17.78
C ALA A 31 15.70 -13.79 -17.76
N HIS A 32 14.62 -13.04 -17.54
CA HIS A 32 14.68 -11.60 -17.33
C HIS A 32 14.97 -11.36 -15.86
N ASP A 33 16.12 -10.74 -15.56
CA ASP A 33 16.28 -10.04 -14.30
C ASP A 33 15.21 -8.96 -14.23
N ALA A 34 14.40 -8.96 -13.16
CA ALA A 34 13.39 -7.92 -12.93
C ALA A 34 13.98 -6.52 -12.95
N ILE A 35 15.28 -6.42 -12.67
CA ILE A 35 16.03 -5.18 -12.60
C ILE A 35 17.37 -5.38 -13.33
N SER A 36 17.64 -4.57 -14.35
CA SER A 36 18.91 -4.55 -15.02
C SER A 36 20.04 -3.93 -14.15
N ALA A 37 21.29 -4.21 -14.46
CA ALA A 37 22.44 -3.61 -13.78
C ALA A 37 22.42 -2.07 -13.80
N ASP A 38 21.99 -1.48 -14.90
CA ASP A 38 21.88 -0.02 -15.05
C ASP A 38 20.73 0.54 -14.19
N ALA A 39 19.58 -0.11 -14.19
CA ALA A 39 18.45 0.27 -13.33
C ALA A 39 18.82 0.16 -11.84
N ARG A 40 19.50 -0.93 -11.42
CA ARG A 40 20.02 -1.07 -10.08
C ARG A 40 20.92 0.10 -9.68
N LYS A 41 21.89 0.42 -10.54
CA LYS A 41 22.82 1.54 -10.30
C LYS A 41 22.07 2.86 -10.18
N ALA A 42 21.09 3.09 -11.05
CA ALA A 42 20.27 4.31 -11.01
C ALA A 42 19.46 4.43 -9.71
N TYR A 43 18.79 3.35 -9.25
CA TYR A 43 18.06 3.33 -8.00
C TYR A 43 18.97 3.60 -6.79
N LEU A 44 20.13 2.95 -6.72
CA LEU A 44 21.06 3.13 -5.61
C LEU A 44 21.63 4.56 -5.58
N SER A 45 21.99 5.12 -6.73
CA SER A 45 22.45 6.51 -6.83
C SER A 45 21.36 7.49 -6.38
N ARG A 46 20.13 7.30 -6.86
CA ARG A 46 18.98 8.14 -6.45
C ARG A 46 18.74 8.08 -4.95
N LEU A 47 18.73 6.89 -4.36
CA LEU A 47 18.54 6.72 -2.92
C LEU A 47 19.67 7.33 -2.10
N ASP A 48 20.93 7.25 -2.54
CA ASP A 48 22.07 7.89 -1.89
C ASP A 48 21.97 9.42 -1.91
N GLU A 49 21.62 10.00 -3.04
CA GLU A 49 21.39 11.45 -3.17
C GLU A 49 20.23 11.95 -2.28
N LEU A 50 19.12 11.19 -2.28
CA LEU A 50 17.99 11.50 -1.42
C LEU A 50 18.35 11.38 0.06
N ALA A 51 19.11 10.37 0.46
CA ALA A 51 19.58 10.18 1.83
C ALA A 51 20.48 11.33 2.27
N LYS A 52 21.42 11.78 1.43
CA LYS A 52 22.27 12.95 1.71
C LYS A 52 21.45 14.22 1.93
N THR A 53 20.41 14.42 1.11
CA THR A 53 19.53 15.60 1.25
C THR A 53 18.66 15.47 2.50
N ALA A 54 18.06 14.31 2.75
CA ALA A 54 17.15 14.06 3.87
C ALA A 54 17.82 14.19 5.23
N GLN A 55 19.10 13.77 5.34
CA GLN A 55 19.89 13.78 6.57
C GLN A 55 20.79 15.02 6.70
N GLY A 56 20.88 15.84 5.66
CA GLY A 56 21.71 17.03 5.62
C GLY A 56 21.10 18.22 6.37
N ASN A 57 21.71 19.39 6.15
CA ASN A 57 21.31 20.66 6.80
C ASN A 57 20.34 21.49 5.94
N ALA A 58 19.70 20.91 4.94
CA ALA A 58 18.72 21.60 4.12
C ALA A 58 17.46 21.98 4.94
N PRO A 59 16.69 23.00 4.50
CA PRO A 59 15.42 23.35 5.12
C PRO A 59 14.48 22.15 5.30
N ALA A 60 13.67 22.16 6.37
CA ALA A 60 12.78 21.05 6.74
C ALA A 60 11.89 20.57 5.56
N ALA A 61 11.34 21.50 4.78
CA ALA A 61 10.52 21.16 3.61
C ALA A 61 11.30 20.41 2.52
N ILE A 62 12.56 20.75 2.29
CA ILE A 62 13.43 20.04 1.31
C ILE A 62 13.77 18.65 1.82
N ARG A 63 14.11 18.52 3.10
CA ARG A 63 14.39 17.24 3.75
C ARG A 63 13.15 16.34 3.78
N ALA A 64 11.99 16.91 4.08
CA ALA A 64 10.71 16.18 4.05
C ALA A 64 10.40 15.65 2.64
N ASN A 65 10.61 16.46 1.61
CA ASN A 65 10.44 16.03 0.22
C ASN A 65 11.44 14.92 -0.15
N ALA A 66 12.68 15.00 0.29
CA ALA A 66 13.67 13.95 0.04
C ALA A 66 13.27 12.63 0.71
N TRP A 67 12.74 12.65 1.92
CA TRP A 67 12.19 11.47 2.57
C TRP A 67 10.97 10.90 1.82
N LEU A 68 10.05 11.76 1.38
CA LEU A 68 8.90 11.33 0.57
C LEU A 68 9.33 10.62 -0.71
N GLU A 69 10.28 11.20 -1.45
CA GLU A 69 10.81 10.62 -2.68
C GLU A 69 11.60 9.32 -2.40
N THR A 70 12.26 9.20 -1.25
CA THR A 70 12.85 7.94 -0.79
C THR A 70 11.79 6.84 -0.67
N GLY A 71 10.69 7.11 0.02
CA GLY A 71 9.59 6.16 0.19
C GLY A 71 8.99 5.74 -1.17
N LYS A 72 8.72 6.69 -2.05
CA LYS A 72 8.21 6.42 -3.41
C LYS A 72 9.18 5.55 -4.23
N THR A 73 10.47 5.82 -4.13
CA THR A 73 11.49 5.01 -4.84
C THR A 73 11.53 3.57 -4.30
N LEU A 74 11.40 3.39 -2.98
CA LEU A 74 11.33 2.05 -2.38
C LEU A 74 10.05 1.32 -2.78
N ASP A 75 8.91 2.01 -2.86
CA ASP A 75 7.65 1.42 -3.32
C ASP A 75 7.71 1.03 -4.81
N GLU A 76 8.38 1.82 -5.65
CA GLU A 76 8.64 1.49 -7.05
C GLU A 76 9.49 0.22 -7.18
N ILE A 77 10.60 0.13 -6.45
CA ILE A 77 11.44 -1.08 -6.42
C ILE A 77 10.62 -2.29 -5.92
N ARG A 78 9.88 -2.13 -4.84
CA ARG A 78 9.01 -3.18 -4.28
C ARG A 78 8.00 -3.68 -5.31
N ALA A 79 7.36 -2.76 -6.03
CA ALA A 79 6.37 -3.12 -7.05
C ALA A 79 6.99 -3.96 -8.18
N LEU A 80 8.14 -3.57 -8.69
CA LEU A 80 8.88 -4.32 -9.71
C LEU A 80 9.27 -5.73 -9.23
N LEU A 81 9.79 -5.84 -8.00
CA LEU A 81 10.17 -7.13 -7.43
C LEU A 81 8.96 -8.05 -7.22
N ASN A 82 7.84 -7.49 -6.75
CA ASN A 82 6.63 -8.27 -6.51
C ASN A 82 5.95 -8.68 -7.82
N GLU A 83 5.97 -7.84 -8.84
CA GLU A 83 5.49 -8.19 -10.18
C GLU A 83 6.28 -9.37 -10.76
N ASP A 84 7.59 -9.37 -10.60
CA ASP A 84 8.46 -10.48 -11.03
C ASP A 84 8.14 -11.79 -10.28
N ILE A 85 7.94 -11.72 -8.96
CA ILE A 85 7.51 -12.88 -8.17
C ILE A 85 6.17 -13.42 -8.64
N ILE A 86 5.19 -12.54 -8.85
CA ILE A 86 3.84 -12.93 -9.28
C ILE A 86 3.88 -13.57 -10.67
N SER A 87 4.67 -13.00 -11.58
CA SER A 87 4.74 -13.46 -12.98
C SER A 87 5.59 -14.72 -13.16
N HIS A 88 6.66 -14.89 -12.39
CA HIS A 88 7.66 -15.94 -12.58
C HIS A 88 7.83 -16.90 -11.39
N GLY A 89 7.07 -16.69 -10.31
CA GLY A 89 7.08 -17.53 -9.10
C GLY A 89 8.29 -17.35 -8.19
N LYS A 90 9.28 -16.56 -8.57
CA LYS A 90 10.48 -16.28 -7.75
C LYS A 90 11.23 -15.06 -8.29
N THR A 91 11.75 -14.25 -7.38
CA THR A 91 12.78 -13.27 -7.72
C THR A 91 14.13 -13.93 -7.63
N GLN A 92 14.88 -14.10 -8.68
CA GLN A 92 16.26 -14.57 -8.56
C GLN A 92 17.09 -14.25 -9.81
N GLY A 93 17.20 -12.96 -10.14
CA GLY A 93 18.35 -12.49 -10.89
C GLY A 93 19.48 -12.10 -9.94
N LEU A 94 20.73 -12.18 -10.40
CA LEU A 94 21.88 -11.72 -9.64
C LEU A 94 21.75 -10.24 -9.27
N GLU A 95 21.28 -9.42 -10.20
CA GLU A 95 21.12 -7.99 -10.04
C GLU A 95 20.06 -7.63 -8.99
N THR A 96 18.94 -8.36 -9.00
CA THR A 96 17.87 -8.24 -7.98
C THR A 96 18.39 -8.59 -6.58
N SER A 97 19.11 -9.70 -6.46
CA SER A 97 19.68 -10.13 -5.18
C SER A 97 20.71 -9.13 -4.64
N VAL A 98 21.55 -8.57 -5.51
CA VAL A 98 22.51 -7.52 -5.14
C VAL A 98 21.80 -6.26 -4.68
N LEU A 99 20.76 -5.81 -5.40
CA LEU A 99 19.99 -4.63 -5.00
C LEU A 99 19.36 -4.81 -3.60
N VAL A 100 18.65 -5.91 -3.38
CA VAL A 100 18.01 -6.21 -2.09
C VAL A 100 19.02 -6.26 -0.95
N ASN A 101 20.17 -6.91 -1.17
CA ASN A 101 21.22 -6.99 -0.16
C ASN A 101 21.81 -5.62 0.17
N MET A 102 22.04 -4.76 -0.84
CA MET A 102 22.55 -3.41 -0.64
C MET A 102 21.52 -2.52 0.09
N LEU A 103 20.22 -2.63 -0.24
CA LEU A 103 19.16 -1.92 0.47
C LEU A 103 19.09 -2.36 1.92
N ASN A 104 19.15 -3.66 2.19
CA ASN A 104 19.09 -4.20 3.55
C ASN A 104 20.34 -3.91 4.39
N ALA A 105 21.49 -3.67 3.75
CA ALA A 105 22.68 -3.18 4.43
C ALA A 105 22.63 -1.67 4.74
N SER A 106 21.72 -0.93 4.11
CA SER A 106 21.49 0.49 4.32
C SER A 106 20.39 0.76 5.36
N VAL A 107 19.96 2.01 5.48
CA VAL A 107 18.78 2.41 6.28
C VAL A 107 17.46 2.12 5.56
N HIS A 108 17.51 1.73 4.29
CA HIS A 108 16.37 1.47 3.44
C HIS A 108 16.13 -0.04 3.36
N LYS A 109 15.13 -0.52 4.08
CA LYS A 109 14.91 -1.97 4.20
C LYS A 109 13.74 -2.44 3.34
N LEU A 110 14.01 -3.53 2.61
CA LEU A 110 12.97 -4.37 2.00
C LEU A 110 13.04 -5.74 2.66
N HIS A 111 11.93 -6.23 3.17
CA HIS A 111 11.85 -7.59 3.71
C HIS A 111 10.89 -8.45 2.92
N LEU A 112 11.29 -9.70 2.75
CA LEU A 112 10.45 -10.69 2.11
C LEU A 112 9.50 -11.26 3.18
N SER A 113 8.18 -11.10 2.96
CA SER A 113 7.19 -11.74 3.82
C SER A 113 7.33 -13.27 3.75
N PRO A 114 7.47 -13.96 4.88
CA PRO A 114 7.57 -15.42 4.89
C PRO A 114 6.25 -16.09 4.48
N GLN A 115 5.11 -15.42 4.62
CA GLN A 115 3.78 -15.94 4.34
C GLN A 115 3.43 -15.83 2.86
N THR A 116 3.64 -14.68 2.26
CA THR A 116 3.25 -14.42 0.87
C THR A 116 4.40 -14.53 -0.11
N ARG A 117 5.63 -14.48 0.39
CA ARG A 117 6.86 -14.41 -0.42
C ARG A 117 6.94 -13.13 -1.26
N LEU A 118 6.20 -12.10 -0.88
CA LEU A 118 6.27 -10.77 -1.49
C LEU A 118 7.13 -9.84 -0.64
N TYR A 119 7.75 -8.86 -1.29
CA TYR A 119 8.54 -7.84 -0.61
C TYR A 119 7.64 -6.77 0.01
N LEU A 120 8.05 -6.32 1.18
CA LEU A 120 7.48 -5.21 1.94
C LEU A 120 8.53 -4.10 2.05
N SER A 121 8.12 -2.86 1.91
CA SER A 121 8.98 -1.69 2.17
C SER A 121 8.81 -1.19 3.60
N ASP A 122 9.78 -0.42 4.09
CA ASP A 122 9.68 0.25 5.40
C ASP A 122 8.86 1.56 5.24
N PRO A 123 7.80 1.81 6.02
CA PRO A 123 7.02 3.04 5.98
C PRO A 123 7.75 4.25 6.62
N ARG A 124 8.91 4.03 7.21
CA ARG A 124 9.70 5.05 7.89
C ARG A 124 9.92 6.31 7.06
N PRO A 125 10.24 6.26 5.76
CA PRO A 125 10.42 7.46 4.97
C PRO A 125 9.20 8.41 4.98
N TYR A 126 7.99 7.87 4.93
CA TYR A 126 6.77 8.69 4.99
C TYR A 126 6.53 9.29 6.37
N ARG A 127 6.87 8.56 7.44
CA ARG A 127 6.81 9.07 8.82
C ARG A 127 7.80 10.19 9.05
N GLU A 128 9.04 10.05 8.58
CA GLU A 128 10.08 11.07 8.67
C GLU A 128 9.70 12.33 7.89
N ALA A 129 9.12 12.17 6.68
CA ALA A 129 8.63 13.32 5.91
C ALA A 129 7.55 14.09 6.69
N LEU A 130 6.59 13.38 7.29
CA LEU A 130 5.53 14.01 8.10
C LEU A 130 6.05 14.64 9.39
N ALA A 131 7.05 14.04 10.04
CA ALA A 131 7.65 14.58 11.25
C ALA A 131 8.39 15.90 10.98
N LEU A 132 9.05 16.00 9.83
CA LEU A 132 9.81 17.20 9.44
C LEU A 132 8.92 18.36 8.99
N ASP A 133 7.85 18.07 8.25
CA ASP A 133 6.97 19.11 7.68
C ASP A 133 5.49 18.65 7.65
N PRO A 134 4.84 18.60 8.84
CA PRO A 134 3.50 18.02 8.98
C PRO A 134 2.39 18.82 8.30
N ARG A 135 2.66 20.07 7.90
CA ARG A 135 1.72 20.98 7.22
C ARG A 135 2.21 21.45 5.86
N GLY A 136 3.35 20.94 5.42
CA GLY A 136 3.94 21.29 4.13
C GLY A 136 3.13 20.79 2.96
N LYS A 137 3.50 21.28 1.78
CA LYS A 137 2.84 20.95 0.51
C LYS A 137 2.73 19.44 0.25
N GLN A 138 3.71 18.65 0.73
CA GLN A 138 3.77 17.20 0.49
C GLN A 138 3.15 16.37 1.64
N ALA A 139 2.70 17.00 2.73
CA ALA A 139 2.20 16.28 3.90
C ALA A 139 0.96 15.43 3.59
N SER A 140 0.07 15.93 2.74
CA SER A 140 -1.14 15.21 2.32
C SER A 140 -0.79 13.94 1.55
N LEU A 141 0.15 14.03 0.61
CA LEU A 141 0.63 12.88 -0.16
C LEU A 141 1.35 11.86 0.74
N ALA A 142 2.19 12.32 1.68
CA ALA A 142 2.86 11.43 2.63
C ALA A 142 1.85 10.68 3.53
N ARG A 143 0.78 11.36 4.00
CA ARG A 143 -0.32 10.71 4.74
C ARG A 143 -1.06 9.69 3.88
N PHE A 144 -1.35 10.01 2.63
CA PHE A 144 -2.02 9.08 1.72
C PHE A 144 -1.17 7.83 1.46
N LEU A 145 0.12 7.98 1.19
CA LEU A 145 1.02 6.86 0.96
C LEU A 145 1.20 6.00 2.23
N LEU A 146 1.27 6.63 3.41
CA LEU A 146 1.31 5.91 4.68
C LEU A 146 0.00 5.16 4.96
N PHE A 147 -1.15 5.78 4.67
CA PHE A 147 -2.48 5.17 4.79
C PHE A 147 -2.62 3.95 3.86
N LYS A 148 -2.20 4.08 2.60
CA LYS A 148 -2.12 2.98 1.65
C LYS A 148 -1.20 1.85 2.14
N TYR A 149 -0.01 2.23 2.60
CA TYR A 149 0.96 1.28 3.13
C TYR A 149 0.34 0.42 4.23
N HIS A 150 -0.20 1.02 5.28
CA HIS A 150 -0.81 0.30 6.40
C HIS A 150 -1.93 -0.64 5.97
N PHE A 151 -2.69 -0.27 4.96
CA PHE A 151 -3.74 -1.11 4.43
C PHE A 151 -3.16 -2.31 3.67
N TYR A 152 -2.36 -2.08 2.64
CA TYR A 152 -1.92 -3.15 1.74
C TYR A 152 -0.89 -4.08 2.38
N ASP A 153 0.02 -3.58 3.17
CA ASP A 153 1.04 -4.41 3.81
C ASP A 153 0.44 -5.33 4.87
N SER A 154 -0.64 -4.89 5.54
CA SER A 154 -1.37 -5.78 6.45
C SER A 154 -1.99 -7.00 5.75
N PHE A 155 -2.38 -6.87 4.49
CA PHE A 155 -2.88 -7.98 3.67
C PHE A 155 -1.75 -8.85 3.11
N VAL A 156 -0.61 -8.26 2.76
CA VAL A 156 0.55 -8.99 2.24
C VAL A 156 1.14 -9.90 3.32
N ASP A 157 1.28 -9.41 4.55
CA ASP A 157 1.84 -10.19 5.64
C ASP A 157 0.91 -11.30 6.15
N HIS A 158 -0.40 -11.09 6.08
CA HIS A 158 -1.37 -12.03 6.64
C HIS A 158 -2.60 -12.23 5.72
N PRO A 159 -2.42 -12.78 4.50
CA PRO A 159 -3.52 -12.92 3.54
C PRO A 159 -4.64 -13.85 4.01
N LEU A 160 -4.37 -14.71 5.00
CA LEU A 160 -5.33 -15.69 5.54
C LEU A 160 -5.82 -15.34 6.96
N LYS A 161 -5.12 -14.44 7.63
CA LYS A 161 -5.49 -13.94 8.95
C LYS A 161 -5.32 -12.44 8.92
N PRO A 162 -6.38 -11.67 8.64
CA PRO A 162 -6.30 -10.23 8.81
C PRO A 162 -5.73 -9.96 10.20
N ILE A 163 -4.64 -9.19 10.25
CA ILE A 163 -4.06 -8.77 11.52
C ILE A 163 -5.22 -8.14 12.28
N LYS A 164 -5.48 -8.62 13.49
CA LYS A 164 -6.33 -7.88 14.42
C LYS A 164 -5.59 -6.59 14.74
N GLN A 165 -5.85 -5.57 13.94
CA GLN A 165 -5.39 -4.23 14.26
C GLN A 165 -5.94 -3.89 15.65
N SER A 166 -5.10 -3.29 16.48
CA SER A 166 -5.62 -2.76 17.75
C SER A 166 -6.73 -1.75 17.43
N LYS A 167 -7.70 -1.61 18.34
CA LYS A 167 -8.76 -0.63 18.14
C LYS A 167 -8.22 0.78 17.92
N GLU A 168 -7.14 1.10 18.63
CA GLU A 168 -6.43 2.39 18.55
C GLU A 168 -5.85 2.61 17.14
N SER A 169 -5.13 1.61 16.61
CA SER A 169 -4.56 1.68 15.26
C SER A 169 -5.63 1.80 14.18
N LEU A 170 -6.73 1.07 14.32
CA LEU A 170 -7.86 1.15 13.39
C LEU A 170 -8.52 2.53 13.41
N LEU A 171 -8.73 3.11 14.61
CA LEU A 171 -9.28 4.45 14.74
C LEU A 171 -8.35 5.53 14.20
N GLU A 172 -7.04 5.37 14.37
CA GLU A 172 -6.04 6.25 13.76
C GLU A 172 -6.12 6.19 12.23
N MET A 173 -6.21 5.01 11.63
CA MET A 173 -6.32 4.85 10.17
C MET A 173 -7.64 5.43 9.64
N ILE A 174 -8.74 5.25 10.35
CA ILE A 174 -10.01 5.92 10.02
C ILE A 174 -9.82 7.45 10.06
N GLY A 175 -9.17 7.98 11.08
CA GLY A 175 -8.86 9.40 11.18
C GLY A 175 -8.01 9.91 10.01
N PHE A 176 -6.99 9.16 9.59
CA PHE A 176 -6.22 9.50 8.40
C PHE A 176 -7.09 9.54 7.14
N GLY A 177 -7.88 8.51 6.90
CA GLY A 177 -8.77 8.44 5.72
C GLY A 177 -9.76 9.60 5.68
N GLU A 178 -10.44 9.91 6.81
CA GLU A 178 -11.38 11.03 6.88
C GLU A 178 -10.71 12.38 6.59
N ASN A 179 -9.48 12.59 7.04
CA ASN A 179 -8.72 13.81 6.76
C ASN A 179 -8.23 13.91 5.30
N LEU A 180 -8.17 12.80 4.57
CA LEU A 180 -7.79 12.76 3.16
C LEU A 180 -8.97 13.04 2.23
N LEU A 181 -10.20 12.71 2.64
CA LEU A 181 -11.40 12.82 1.80
C LEU A 181 -11.66 14.22 1.21
N PRO A 182 -11.49 15.34 1.95
CA PRO A 182 -11.74 16.67 1.42
C PRO A 182 -10.62 17.20 0.52
N LEU A 183 -9.50 16.46 0.38
CA LEU A 183 -8.34 16.93 -0.36
C LEU A 183 -8.49 16.63 -1.86
N SER A 184 -8.23 17.66 -2.67
CA SER A 184 -8.21 17.57 -4.14
C SER A 184 -6.78 17.57 -4.69
N ASP A 185 -5.85 17.00 -3.94
CA ASP A 185 -4.44 16.97 -4.32
C ASP A 185 -4.22 15.96 -5.46
N PRO A 186 -3.58 16.35 -6.59
CA PRO A 186 -3.44 15.46 -7.75
C PRO A 186 -2.70 14.13 -7.48
N GLY A 187 -1.96 14.07 -6.38
CA GLY A 187 -1.27 12.84 -5.96
C GLY A 187 -2.11 11.90 -5.07
N ILE A 188 -3.34 12.30 -4.70
CA ILE A 188 -4.24 11.52 -3.84
C ILE A 188 -5.33 10.88 -4.69
N ASP A 189 -5.30 9.55 -4.78
CA ASP A 189 -6.35 8.79 -5.43
C ASP A 189 -7.59 8.73 -4.52
N SER A 190 -8.60 9.52 -4.87
CA SER A 190 -9.86 9.62 -4.10
C SER A 190 -10.63 8.30 -4.09
N GLU A 191 -10.60 7.52 -5.15
CA GLU A 191 -11.23 6.19 -5.20
C GLU A 191 -10.59 5.26 -4.19
N GLU A 192 -9.25 5.27 -4.13
CA GLU A 192 -8.47 4.45 -3.22
C GLU A 192 -8.72 4.84 -1.75
N VAL A 193 -8.75 6.14 -1.45
CA VAL A 193 -9.07 6.62 -0.09
C VAL A 193 -10.45 6.14 0.36
N HIS A 194 -11.47 6.28 -0.48
CA HIS A 194 -12.82 5.82 -0.15
C HIS A 194 -12.88 4.31 0.05
N PHE A 195 -12.20 3.54 -0.79
CA PHE A 195 -12.16 2.08 -0.68
C PHE A 195 -11.54 1.64 0.64
N ILE A 196 -10.33 2.09 0.94
CA ILE A 196 -9.60 1.72 2.16
C ILE A 196 -10.40 2.14 3.40
N LEU A 197 -10.96 3.34 3.38
CA LEU A 197 -11.78 3.85 4.47
C LEU A 197 -13.04 3.01 4.68
N GLY A 198 -13.71 2.60 3.60
CA GLY A 198 -14.86 1.69 3.66
C GLY A 198 -14.52 0.36 4.33
N ILE A 199 -13.39 -0.24 3.98
CA ILE A 199 -12.91 -1.47 4.61
C ILE A 199 -12.59 -1.25 6.11
N HIS A 200 -11.96 -0.14 6.47
CA HIS A 200 -11.68 0.15 7.87
C HIS A 200 -12.96 0.34 8.70
N TYR A 201 -14.01 0.95 8.16
CA TYR A 201 -15.31 1.03 8.84
C TYR A 201 -15.99 -0.34 9.00
N LEU A 202 -15.85 -1.25 8.02
CA LEU A 202 -16.33 -2.63 8.15
C LEU A 202 -15.53 -3.39 9.23
N GLN A 203 -14.23 -3.22 9.29
CA GLN A 203 -13.38 -3.78 10.36
C GLN A 203 -13.73 -3.20 11.72
N ALA A 204 -14.04 -1.90 11.81
CA ALA A 204 -14.47 -1.25 13.04
C ALA A 204 -15.86 -1.74 13.51
N LEU A 205 -16.74 -2.10 12.58
CA LEU A 205 -18.02 -2.75 12.86
C LEU A 205 -17.80 -4.15 13.45
N ASP A 206 -16.96 -4.97 12.82
CA ASP A 206 -16.69 -6.34 13.25
C ASP A 206 -15.97 -6.40 14.61
N SER A 207 -15.06 -5.47 14.86
CA SER A 207 -14.30 -5.39 16.13
C SER A 207 -15.01 -4.61 17.23
N ALA A 208 -16.20 -4.06 16.96
CA ALA A 208 -16.91 -3.15 17.86
C ALA A 208 -16.01 -1.97 18.33
N ALA A 209 -15.13 -1.48 17.46
CA ALA A 209 -14.28 -0.32 17.74
C ALA A 209 -15.04 1.00 17.67
N LEU A 210 -16.13 1.04 16.90
CA LEU A 210 -17.06 2.17 16.77
C LEU A 210 -18.53 1.68 16.91
N PRO A 211 -19.47 2.57 17.25
CA PRO A 211 -20.89 2.25 17.27
C PRO A 211 -21.37 1.70 15.92
N LYS A 212 -22.13 0.59 15.95
CA LYS A 212 -22.65 -0.10 14.76
C LYS A 212 -23.35 0.86 13.79
N ALA A 213 -24.25 1.70 14.30
CA ALA A 213 -25.01 2.66 13.48
C ALA A 213 -24.08 3.64 12.75
N LYS A 214 -23.00 4.11 13.39
CA LYS A 214 -22.00 5.00 12.79
C LYS A 214 -21.26 4.30 11.64
N CYS A 215 -20.80 3.07 11.86
CA CYS A 215 -20.09 2.30 10.83
C CYS A 215 -20.99 2.04 9.63
N GLN A 216 -22.23 1.57 9.86
CA GLN A 216 -23.19 1.28 8.79
C GLN A 216 -23.54 2.52 7.97
N ALA A 217 -23.81 3.65 8.63
CA ALA A 217 -24.11 4.91 7.96
C ALA A 217 -22.94 5.36 7.07
N ARG A 218 -21.71 5.26 7.59
CA ARG A 218 -20.53 5.70 6.85
C ARG A 218 -20.20 4.79 5.67
N VAL A 219 -20.33 3.47 5.83
CA VAL A 219 -20.17 2.52 4.72
C VAL A 219 -21.22 2.76 3.63
N ALA A 220 -22.50 2.98 4.01
CA ALA A 220 -23.55 3.27 3.04
C ALA A 220 -23.29 4.56 2.26
N GLU A 221 -22.76 5.60 2.91
CA GLU A 221 -22.36 6.85 2.26
C GLU A 221 -21.22 6.63 1.27
N ILE A 222 -20.19 5.88 1.66
CA ILE A 222 -19.07 5.53 0.79
C ILE A 222 -19.54 4.73 -0.43
N VAL A 223 -20.36 3.71 -0.24
CA VAL A 223 -20.95 2.91 -1.34
C VAL A 223 -21.78 3.79 -2.28
N LYS A 224 -22.60 4.70 -1.74
CA LYS A 224 -23.34 5.68 -2.54
C LYS A 224 -22.41 6.55 -3.39
N LYS A 225 -21.29 7.00 -2.81
CA LYS A 225 -20.28 7.78 -3.51
C LYS A 225 -19.64 6.98 -4.66
N PHE A 226 -19.28 5.71 -4.40
CA PHE A 226 -18.75 4.81 -5.43
C PHE A 226 -19.71 4.63 -6.60
N ARG A 227 -20.99 4.35 -6.33
CA ARG A 227 -22.00 4.21 -7.37
C ARG A 227 -22.13 5.44 -8.25
N SER A 228 -21.93 6.63 -7.69
CA SER A 228 -22.05 7.88 -8.43
C SER A 228 -20.78 8.26 -9.19
N GLN A 229 -19.60 7.97 -8.67
CA GLN A 229 -18.33 8.44 -9.24
C GLN A 229 -17.55 7.34 -9.97
N TRP A 230 -17.64 6.10 -9.50
CA TRP A 230 -16.86 4.95 -10.04
C TRP A 230 -17.74 3.70 -10.21
N PRO A 231 -18.85 3.77 -10.98
CA PRO A 231 -19.84 2.68 -11.06
C PRO A 231 -19.28 1.37 -11.63
N SER A 232 -18.21 1.43 -12.41
CA SER A 232 -17.54 0.27 -13.02
C SER A 232 -16.37 -0.26 -12.20
N SER A 233 -16.12 0.28 -11.01
CA SER A 233 -14.99 -0.13 -10.19
C SER A 233 -15.22 -1.50 -9.55
N LEU A 234 -14.22 -2.38 -9.63
CA LEU A 234 -14.21 -3.65 -8.90
C LEU A 234 -14.22 -3.44 -7.37
N LYS A 235 -13.73 -2.31 -6.89
CA LYS A 235 -13.76 -1.94 -5.48
C LYS A 235 -15.18 -1.73 -4.97
N LEU A 236 -16.08 -1.19 -5.82
CA LEU A 236 -17.50 -1.08 -5.49
C LEU A 236 -18.12 -2.45 -5.22
N ALA A 237 -17.93 -3.40 -6.14
CA ALA A 237 -18.47 -4.75 -5.97
C ALA A 237 -17.96 -5.43 -4.69
N THR A 238 -16.69 -5.19 -4.35
CA THR A 238 -16.09 -5.68 -3.09
C THR A 238 -16.76 -5.06 -1.87
N LEU A 239 -16.94 -3.73 -1.83
CA LEU A 239 -17.60 -3.05 -0.72
C LEU A 239 -19.04 -3.48 -0.55
N GLU A 240 -19.79 -3.65 -1.65
CA GLU A 240 -21.17 -4.13 -1.62
C GLU A 240 -21.28 -5.55 -1.08
N ALA A 241 -20.40 -6.45 -1.53
CA ALA A 241 -20.36 -7.83 -1.06
C ALA A 241 -20.05 -7.93 0.45
N LEU A 242 -19.15 -7.08 0.96
CA LEU A 242 -18.77 -7.06 2.37
C LEU A 242 -19.75 -6.33 3.27
N SER A 243 -20.54 -5.38 2.73
CA SER A 243 -21.55 -4.62 3.48
C SER A 243 -22.93 -5.26 3.50
N SER A 244 -23.13 -6.29 2.70
CA SER A 244 -24.39 -7.06 2.70
C SER A 244 -24.53 -7.87 4.00
N PRO A 245 -25.73 -7.89 4.62
CA PRO A 245 -25.99 -8.56 5.88
C PRO A 245 -25.85 -10.08 5.81
#